data_b51a6ac1d3fcc858a52c94d047bf0dc0
#
_entry.id   b51a6ac1d3fcc858a52c94d047bf0dc0
#
_cell.length_a   1.000
_cell.length_b   1.000
_cell.length_c   1.000
_cell.angle_alpha   90.00
_cell.angle_beta   90.00
_cell.angle_gamma   90.00
#
_symmetry.space_group_name_H-M   'P 1'
#
loop_
_entity.id
_entity.type
_entity.pdbx_description
1 polymer ?
#
loop_
_entity_poly.entity_id
_entity_poly.type
_entity_poly.pdbx_seq_one_letter_code
_entity_poly.pdbx_strand_id
1 'polypeptide(L)'
;MPPPSCSSIPTRRLAVLSLVWMAALPASAESKLVQRWPTDEKVCVDAPLRLTFDQPPVLGGTGKIEVCRTADGQPVATVTLGGGLSADTFGAIGGPVLRYEQVRIDGLTVSIRLPSQSLKYGESYFVRVEPGVFKEFPGITEGWKFTTKPALPRNPDRLTVALDGSGDFCTVQGAVDQIDPHRTQPAVITIRKGRYQELVRVGREKRFVHLVGEDRKGTVIACTNNDKLNPGWMHRAVMGVEGDDFSMENLTLQNTTPYKGSQAEAICLNAERCKLRNMDFISTQDTLHLSGSVHVADCYIEGDVDYVWGYGSAFFERCELRSMHDGYIVQSRNPPGKAGYVFLNCKLTAGPETKRSWLARIERERFPASHVAFIHCQMGPHIPAAGWQMTGPDSPTLRFEEFGSTDPAGKPLDVSERISSAKQLSEKDAAAQSDATKILSTAGQK
;
A
#
# COMPACT_ATOMS: atom_id res chain seq x y z
N MET A 1 -0.98 22.33 -83.60
CA MET A 1 -0.40 23.59 -83.12
C MET A 1 -0.10 23.45 -81.63
N PRO A 2 1.15 23.56 -81.20
CA PRO A 2 1.52 23.46 -79.80
C PRO A 2 1.42 24.85 -79.13
N PRO A 3 1.15 24.92 -77.81
CA PRO A 3 1.12 26.15 -77.05
C PRO A 3 2.55 26.63 -76.65
N PRO A 4 2.70 27.90 -76.36
CA PRO A 4 4.00 28.53 -76.21
C PRO A 4 4.70 28.29 -74.88
N SER A 5 6.01 28.31 -74.92
CA SER A 5 6.98 28.22 -73.87
C SER A 5 6.93 29.40 -72.88
N CYS A 6 6.90 29.15 -71.58
CA CYS A 6 7.01 30.13 -70.52
C CYS A 6 8.42 30.10 -69.90
N SER A 7 9.05 31.28 -69.90
CA SER A 7 10.40 31.58 -69.48
C SER A 7 10.64 31.39 -67.98
N SER A 8 11.77 30.81 -67.68
CA SER A 8 12.31 30.62 -66.31
C SER A 8 12.80 31.94 -65.70
N ILE A 9 12.30 32.25 -64.48
CA ILE A 9 12.87 33.29 -63.57
C ILE A 9 13.80 32.62 -62.58
N PRO A 10 15.00 33.10 -62.33
CA PRO A 10 15.93 32.49 -61.37
C PRO A 10 15.57 32.88 -59.95
N THR A 11 15.18 31.96 -59.12
CA THR A 11 15.01 32.12 -57.67
C THR A 11 16.36 32.23 -56.96
N ARG A 12 16.70 33.41 -56.44
CA ARG A 12 17.78 33.61 -55.49
C ARG A 12 17.40 32.93 -54.18
N ARG A 13 18.19 31.89 -53.78
CA ARG A 13 18.15 31.30 -52.46
C ARG A 13 18.83 32.27 -51.47
N LEU A 14 18.05 32.91 -50.60
CA LEU A 14 18.56 33.48 -49.37
C LEU A 14 18.92 32.37 -48.40
N ALA A 15 20.19 32.22 -48.08
CA ALA A 15 20.63 31.39 -46.98
C ALA A 15 20.37 32.13 -45.67
N VAL A 16 19.38 31.69 -44.90
CA VAL A 16 19.14 32.13 -43.53
C VAL A 16 20.10 31.34 -42.65
N LEU A 17 21.19 31.97 -42.21
CA LEU A 17 22.03 31.45 -41.10
C LEU A 17 21.21 31.58 -39.82
N SER A 18 20.60 30.48 -39.36
CA SER A 18 20.09 30.39 -38.00
C SER A 18 21.26 30.23 -37.03
N LEU A 19 21.63 31.30 -36.35
CA LEU A 19 22.42 31.23 -35.13
C LEU A 19 21.62 30.47 -34.07
N VAL A 20 21.95 29.19 -33.86
CA VAL A 20 21.50 28.48 -32.67
C VAL A 20 22.29 29.05 -31.49
N TRP A 21 21.63 29.90 -30.73
CA TRP A 21 22.09 30.23 -29.38
C TRP A 21 21.98 28.95 -28.54
N MET A 22 23.10 28.25 -28.35
CA MET A 22 23.25 27.34 -27.23
C MET A 22 23.23 28.17 -25.97
N ALA A 23 22.08 28.35 -25.37
CA ALA A 23 22.00 28.80 -23.99
C ALA A 23 22.78 27.76 -23.16
N ALA A 24 23.95 28.14 -22.65
CA ALA A 24 24.65 27.37 -21.64
C ALA A 24 23.63 27.17 -20.50
N LEU A 25 23.26 25.91 -20.23
CA LEU A 25 22.53 25.56 -19.02
C LEU A 25 23.34 26.14 -17.85
N PRO A 26 22.73 26.89 -16.93
CA PRO A 26 23.47 27.38 -15.76
C PRO A 26 24.09 26.15 -15.10
N ALA A 27 25.36 26.27 -14.73
CA ALA A 27 26.06 25.29 -13.90
C ALA A 27 25.12 25.00 -12.71
N SER A 28 24.80 23.74 -12.46
CA SER A 28 23.91 23.41 -11.36
C SER A 28 24.51 23.98 -10.09
N ALA A 29 23.73 24.82 -9.41
CA ALA A 29 24.24 25.45 -8.19
C ALA A 29 24.44 24.33 -7.16
N GLU A 30 25.54 24.42 -6.40
CA GLU A 30 25.86 23.47 -5.33
C GLU A 30 24.69 23.37 -4.33
N SER A 31 24.13 22.18 -4.16
CA SER A 31 23.02 21.96 -3.24
C SER A 31 23.46 22.13 -1.80
N LYS A 32 22.89 23.11 -1.10
CA LYS A 32 23.26 23.40 0.29
C LYS A 32 22.34 22.66 1.25
N LEU A 33 22.96 22.04 2.25
CA LEU A 33 22.23 21.42 3.35
C LEU A 33 21.62 22.51 4.24
N VAL A 34 20.29 22.50 4.38
CA VAL A 34 19.53 23.44 5.22
C VAL A 34 19.28 22.85 6.60
N GLN A 35 18.90 21.56 6.66
CA GLN A 35 18.58 20.90 7.91
C GLN A 35 18.97 19.42 7.86
N ARG A 36 19.32 18.91 9.02
CA ARG A 36 19.53 17.49 9.30
C ARG A 36 18.73 17.07 10.52
N TRP A 37 18.20 15.88 10.50
CA TRP A 37 17.44 15.31 11.60
C TRP A 37 17.69 13.79 11.67
N PRO A 38 17.82 13.18 12.87
CA PRO A 38 17.68 13.79 14.19
C PRO A 38 18.96 14.51 14.64
N THR A 39 18.82 15.49 15.55
CA THR A 39 19.94 16.21 16.19
C THR A 39 19.79 16.31 17.69
N ASP A 40 18.69 15.74 18.24
CA ASP A 40 18.25 15.95 19.59
C ASP A 40 18.73 14.85 20.54
N GLU A 41 18.46 15.06 21.82
CA GLU A 41 18.42 14.01 22.83
C GLU A 41 17.02 13.38 22.86
N LYS A 42 16.91 12.11 23.21
CA LYS A 42 15.66 11.31 23.26
C LYS A 42 15.04 10.98 21.88
N VAL A 43 15.89 10.72 20.92
CA VAL A 43 15.48 10.26 19.58
C VAL A 43 14.92 8.83 19.64
N CYS A 44 13.88 8.53 18.85
CA CYS A 44 13.35 7.18 18.74
C CYS A 44 14.41 6.22 18.16
N VAL A 45 14.44 4.97 18.63
CA VAL A 45 15.39 3.95 18.16
C VAL A 45 15.16 3.49 16.72
N ASP A 46 14.04 3.86 16.14
CA ASP A 46 13.65 3.59 14.75
C ASP A 46 13.63 4.84 13.87
N ALA A 47 14.21 5.95 14.36
CA ALA A 47 14.22 7.21 13.65
C ALA A 47 14.97 7.10 12.32
N PRO A 48 14.37 7.47 11.17
CA PRO A 48 15.09 7.60 9.92
C PRO A 48 16.02 8.82 10.01
N LEU A 49 17.06 8.83 9.19
CA LEU A 49 17.84 10.06 8.98
C LEU A 49 17.15 10.92 7.91
N ARG A 50 17.15 12.25 8.11
CA ARG A 50 16.61 13.19 7.12
C ARG A 50 17.59 14.33 6.87
N LEU A 51 17.70 14.69 5.59
CA LEU A 51 18.47 15.82 5.11
C LEU A 51 17.55 16.69 4.27
N THR A 52 17.45 17.98 4.59
CA THR A 52 16.72 18.96 3.77
C THR A 52 17.69 19.91 3.12
N PHE A 53 17.56 20.08 1.81
CA PHE A 53 18.41 20.93 0.98
C PHE A 53 17.64 22.16 0.51
N ASP A 54 18.36 23.16 0.03
CA ASP A 54 17.79 24.38 -0.57
C ASP A 54 17.27 24.15 -2.01
N GLN A 55 17.70 23.04 -2.65
CA GLN A 55 17.28 22.58 -3.97
C GLN A 55 17.08 21.07 -3.93
N PRO A 56 16.27 20.49 -4.86
CA PRO A 56 16.10 19.04 -4.93
C PRO A 56 17.45 18.32 -5.12
N PRO A 57 17.89 17.53 -4.16
CA PRO A 57 19.16 16.82 -4.26
C PRO A 57 19.08 15.70 -5.30
N VAL A 58 20.23 15.39 -5.90
CA VAL A 58 20.36 14.28 -6.85
C VAL A 58 21.30 13.24 -6.27
N LEU A 59 20.91 11.96 -6.26
CA LEU A 59 21.79 10.88 -5.82
C LEU A 59 23.03 10.79 -6.72
N GLY A 60 24.21 10.67 -6.08
CA GLY A 60 25.48 10.58 -6.78
C GLY A 60 25.80 9.18 -7.33
N GLY A 61 25.21 8.14 -6.76
CA GLY A 61 25.41 6.74 -7.17
C GLY A 61 26.60 6.04 -6.53
N THR A 62 27.37 6.73 -5.68
CA THR A 62 28.50 6.17 -4.93
C THR A 62 28.53 6.73 -3.52
N GLY A 63 29.38 6.15 -2.66
CA GLY A 63 29.57 6.62 -1.29
C GLY A 63 28.65 5.94 -0.28
N LYS A 64 28.89 6.23 0.99
CA LYS A 64 28.23 5.63 2.14
C LYS A 64 27.65 6.67 3.08
N ILE A 65 26.59 6.31 3.76
CA ILE A 65 26.07 6.99 4.94
C ILE A 65 26.26 6.03 6.09
N GLU A 66 26.96 6.45 7.12
CA GLU A 66 27.26 5.62 8.29
C GLU A 66 26.69 6.27 9.55
N VAL A 67 26.04 5.46 10.38
CA VAL A 67 25.73 5.81 11.76
C VAL A 67 26.69 5.06 12.65
N CYS A 68 27.48 5.80 13.41
CA CYS A 68 28.52 5.26 14.28
C CYS A 68 28.18 5.49 15.75
N ARG A 69 28.47 4.53 16.61
CA ARG A 69 28.37 4.71 18.04
C ARG A 69 29.43 5.70 18.54
N THR A 70 29.04 6.65 19.37
CA THR A 70 29.98 7.68 19.86
C THR A 70 31.06 7.09 20.78
N ALA A 71 30.73 6.03 21.54
CA ALA A 71 31.64 5.46 22.55
C ALA A 71 32.91 4.81 21.96
N ASP A 72 32.81 4.20 20.78
CA ASP A 72 33.90 3.43 20.16
C ASP A 72 34.15 3.76 18.68
N GLY A 73 33.33 4.63 18.10
CA GLY A 73 33.42 5.03 16.69
C GLY A 73 33.01 3.95 15.70
N GLN A 74 32.49 2.78 16.16
CA GLN A 74 32.12 1.67 15.29
C GLN A 74 30.80 1.96 14.54
N PRO A 75 30.72 1.65 13.25
CA PRO A 75 29.48 1.77 12.50
C PRO A 75 28.45 0.73 12.99
N VAL A 76 27.24 1.17 13.31
CA VAL A 76 26.08 0.33 13.68
C VAL A 76 25.10 0.18 12.51
N ALA A 77 25.14 1.11 11.57
CA ALA A 77 24.40 1.05 10.32
C ALA A 77 25.20 1.67 9.19
N THR A 78 25.18 1.05 8.03
CA THR A 78 25.83 1.54 6.81
C THR A 78 24.83 1.43 5.65
N VAL A 79 24.61 2.55 4.97
CA VAL A 79 23.81 2.64 3.75
C VAL A 79 24.75 2.96 2.59
N THR A 80 24.90 2.02 1.67
CA THR A 80 25.81 2.15 0.51
C THR A 80 24.98 2.49 -0.73
N LEU A 81 25.35 3.56 -1.43
CA LEU A 81 24.74 3.90 -2.72
C LEU A 81 25.39 3.11 -3.87
N GLY A 82 24.63 2.95 -4.97
CA GLY A 82 25.10 2.21 -6.15
C GLY A 82 24.78 0.69 -6.12
N GLY A 83 24.32 0.17 -5.02
CA GLY A 83 23.96 -1.25 -4.85
C GLY A 83 22.53 -1.62 -5.31
N GLY A 84 21.73 -0.67 -5.77
CA GLY A 84 20.33 -0.89 -6.10
C GLY A 84 19.42 -0.86 -4.87
N LEU A 85 18.39 -1.73 -4.87
CA LEU A 85 17.46 -1.84 -3.73
C LEU A 85 18.14 -2.52 -2.54
N SER A 86 17.96 -1.99 -1.35
CA SER A 86 18.35 -2.63 -0.11
C SER A 86 17.41 -3.80 0.22
N ALA A 87 17.91 -4.78 0.95
CA ALA A 87 17.12 -5.87 1.48
C ALA A 87 17.26 -5.92 3.00
N ASP A 88 16.15 -6.08 3.69
CA ASP A 88 16.12 -6.16 5.16
C ASP A 88 15.05 -7.14 5.61
N THR A 89 15.21 -7.68 6.82
CA THR A 89 14.22 -8.53 7.45
C THR A 89 13.16 -7.66 8.11
N PHE A 90 11.91 -7.91 7.76
CA PHE A 90 10.76 -7.18 8.31
C PHE A 90 9.98 -8.04 9.30
N GLY A 91 9.63 -7.43 10.42
CA GLY A 91 8.94 -8.11 11.51
C GLY A 91 9.91 -8.84 12.44
N ALA A 92 9.40 -9.86 13.14
CA ALA A 92 10.18 -10.64 14.11
C ALA A 92 11.31 -11.43 13.46
N ILE A 93 12.19 -11.99 14.30
CA ILE A 93 13.26 -12.90 13.87
C ILE A 93 12.67 -14.01 12.99
N GLY A 94 13.18 -14.14 11.76
CA GLY A 94 12.65 -15.08 10.76
C GLY A 94 11.56 -14.51 9.85
N GLY A 95 11.25 -13.22 9.93
CA GLY A 95 10.37 -12.53 9.01
C GLY A 95 10.90 -12.48 7.57
N PRO A 96 10.08 -12.06 6.60
CA PRO A 96 10.47 -12.02 5.21
C PRO A 96 11.60 -11.00 4.96
N VAL A 97 12.53 -11.37 4.10
CA VAL A 97 13.52 -10.42 3.55
C VAL A 97 12.87 -9.70 2.38
N LEU A 98 12.67 -8.39 2.51
CA LEU A 98 12.04 -7.56 1.49
C LEU A 98 13.03 -6.55 0.92
N ARG A 99 12.91 -6.32 -0.38
CA ARG A 99 13.64 -5.27 -1.09
C ARG A 99 12.88 -3.95 -0.99
N TYR A 100 13.59 -2.87 -0.74
CA TYR A 100 13.01 -1.53 -0.63
C TYR A 100 14.02 -0.43 -0.98
N GLU A 101 13.52 0.76 -1.27
CA GLU A 101 14.35 1.94 -1.44
C GLU A 101 14.74 2.48 -0.05
N GLN A 102 16.01 2.33 0.29
CA GLN A 102 16.55 2.78 1.57
C GLN A 102 16.74 4.29 1.64
N VAL A 103 17.05 4.93 0.50
CA VAL A 103 17.21 6.39 0.37
C VAL A 103 16.14 6.92 -0.57
N ARG A 104 15.31 7.81 -0.09
CA ARG A 104 14.22 8.43 -0.85
C ARG A 104 14.35 9.93 -0.86
N ILE A 105 14.08 10.51 -2.03
CA ILE A 105 14.01 11.95 -2.24
C ILE A 105 12.55 12.34 -2.43
N ASP A 106 12.07 13.28 -1.61
CA ASP A 106 10.75 13.87 -1.72
C ASP A 106 10.90 15.40 -1.71
N GLY A 107 10.84 16.00 -2.88
CA GLY A 107 11.13 17.42 -3.07
C GLY A 107 12.54 17.77 -2.58
N LEU A 108 12.61 18.61 -1.56
CA LEU A 108 13.86 19.07 -0.96
C LEU A 108 14.43 18.13 0.12
N THR A 109 13.67 17.12 0.52
CA THR A 109 14.03 16.27 1.66
C THR A 109 14.44 14.87 1.21
N VAL A 110 15.55 14.40 1.73
CA VAL A 110 15.99 13.02 1.66
C VAL A 110 15.65 12.32 2.96
N SER A 111 14.99 11.18 2.86
CA SER A 111 14.76 10.27 4.00
C SER A 111 15.57 9.00 3.80
N ILE A 112 16.32 8.61 4.83
CA ILE A 112 17.20 7.43 4.82
C ILE A 112 16.72 6.49 5.92
N ARG A 113 16.23 5.32 5.53
CA ARG A 113 15.84 4.29 6.47
C ARG A 113 17.09 3.52 6.92
N LEU A 114 17.27 3.40 8.22
CA LEU A 114 18.30 2.55 8.80
C LEU A 114 17.83 1.08 8.80
N PRO A 115 18.75 0.11 8.69
CA PRO A 115 18.42 -1.30 8.91
C PRO A 115 17.74 -1.50 10.27
N SER A 116 16.83 -2.46 10.33
CA SER A 116 16.08 -2.74 11.56
C SER A 116 17.01 -3.01 12.75
N GLN A 117 16.64 -2.50 13.93
CA GLN A 117 17.40 -2.69 15.21
C GLN A 117 18.83 -2.14 15.21
N SER A 118 19.18 -1.23 14.32
CA SER A 118 20.52 -0.61 14.28
C SER A 118 20.82 0.25 15.51
N LEU A 119 19.81 0.95 16.04
CA LEU A 119 19.97 1.84 17.18
C LEU A 119 19.48 1.15 18.47
N LYS A 120 20.14 1.42 19.58
CA LYS A 120 19.80 0.93 20.91
C LYS A 120 19.35 2.07 21.81
N TYR A 121 18.58 1.79 22.83
CA TYR A 121 18.14 2.76 23.83
C TYR A 121 19.33 3.28 24.66
N GLY A 122 19.31 4.59 24.96
CA GLY A 122 20.27 5.24 25.84
C GLY A 122 21.67 5.41 25.24
N GLU A 123 21.85 5.21 23.94
CA GLU A 123 23.14 5.33 23.28
C GLU A 123 23.23 6.63 22.44
N SER A 124 24.46 7.16 22.35
CA SER A 124 24.78 8.33 21.52
C SER A 124 25.45 7.90 20.21
N TYR A 125 25.06 8.57 19.15
CA TYR A 125 25.52 8.28 17.79
C TYR A 125 25.99 9.55 17.08
N PHE A 126 26.83 9.36 16.08
CA PHE A 126 27.13 10.38 15.08
C PHE A 126 26.97 9.81 13.67
N VAL A 127 26.65 10.70 12.73
CA VAL A 127 26.41 10.34 11.34
C VAL A 127 27.49 10.90 10.46
N ARG A 128 28.00 10.09 9.54
CA ARG A 128 28.88 10.50 8.44
C ARG A 128 28.15 10.29 7.12
N VAL A 129 28.37 11.22 6.20
CA VAL A 129 27.90 11.13 4.81
C VAL A 129 29.11 11.37 3.93
N GLU A 130 29.52 10.36 3.16
CA GLU A 130 30.67 10.48 2.27
C GLU A 130 30.39 11.44 1.08
N PRO A 131 31.39 12.08 0.53
CA PRO A 131 31.29 12.75 -0.77
C PRO A 131 30.81 11.77 -1.84
N GLY A 132 30.00 12.25 -2.80
CA GLY A 132 29.46 11.38 -3.86
C GLY A 132 28.12 10.69 -3.53
N VAL A 133 27.65 10.73 -2.27
CA VAL A 133 26.29 10.28 -1.89
C VAL A 133 25.23 11.14 -2.58
N PHE A 134 25.42 12.45 -2.60
CA PHE A 134 24.63 13.38 -3.40
C PHE A 134 25.57 14.16 -4.34
N LYS A 135 25.11 14.43 -5.56
CA LYS A 135 25.88 15.24 -6.51
C LYS A 135 26.10 16.64 -5.94
N GLU A 136 27.31 17.15 -6.14
CA GLU A 136 27.69 18.51 -5.72
C GLU A 136 27.49 18.78 -4.21
N PHE A 137 27.56 17.73 -3.40
CA PHE A 137 27.52 17.82 -1.94
C PHE A 137 28.80 17.24 -1.34
N PRO A 138 29.55 18.03 -0.51
CA PRO A 138 30.82 17.59 0.03
C PRO A 138 30.76 16.50 1.08
N GLY A 139 29.53 16.12 1.50
CA GLY A 139 29.31 15.14 2.58
C GLY A 139 29.26 15.81 3.96
N ILE A 140 29.22 14.95 4.99
CA ILE A 140 29.22 15.34 6.40
C ILE A 140 30.21 14.44 7.13
N THR A 141 31.32 15.04 7.61
CA THR A 141 32.35 14.29 8.34
C THR A 141 32.17 14.38 9.85
N GLU A 142 31.57 15.46 10.35
CA GLU A 142 31.41 15.76 11.77
C GLU A 142 30.18 16.61 12.07
N GLY A 143 29.88 16.79 13.35
CA GLY A 143 28.85 17.73 13.81
C GLY A 143 27.42 17.23 13.71
N TRP A 144 27.13 16.02 13.17
CA TRP A 144 25.80 15.43 13.20
C TRP A 144 25.73 14.34 14.27
N LYS A 145 25.20 14.67 15.44
CA LYS A 145 25.11 13.78 16.60
C LYS A 145 23.70 13.77 17.15
N PHE A 146 23.32 12.65 17.76
CA PHE A 146 22.06 12.50 18.49
C PHE A 146 22.18 11.41 19.56
N THR A 147 21.25 11.42 20.53
CA THR A 147 21.16 10.40 21.57
C THR A 147 19.74 9.81 21.58
N THR A 148 19.63 8.51 21.64
CA THR A 148 18.34 7.82 21.66
C THR A 148 17.66 7.95 23.03
N LYS A 149 16.35 7.70 23.07
CA LYS A 149 15.56 7.60 24.29
C LYS A 149 16.22 6.60 25.27
N PRO A 150 16.19 6.87 26.58
CA PRO A 150 16.96 6.08 27.54
C PRO A 150 16.43 4.67 27.78
N ALA A 151 15.15 4.42 27.51
CA ALA A 151 14.48 3.16 27.78
C ALA A 151 13.26 2.94 26.86
N LEU A 152 12.76 1.71 26.86
CA LEU A 152 11.49 1.30 26.27
C LEU A 152 10.31 2.16 26.77
N PRO A 153 9.22 2.28 25.97
CA PRO A 153 8.00 2.89 26.42
C PRO A 153 7.48 2.26 27.71
N ARG A 154 6.99 3.12 28.64
CA ARG A 154 6.47 2.64 29.94
C ARG A 154 5.21 1.79 29.81
N ASN A 155 4.43 2.03 28.78
CA ASN A 155 3.21 1.27 28.52
C ASN A 155 3.30 0.56 27.16
N PRO A 156 3.72 -0.71 27.12
CA PRO A 156 3.86 -1.46 25.89
C PRO A 156 2.52 -1.80 25.21
N ASP A 157 1.40 -1.61 25.93
CA ASP A 157 0.06 -1.85 25.40
C ASP A 157 -0.57 -0.62 24.72
N ARG A 158 0.08 0.53 24.86
CA ARG A 158 -0.36 1.81 24.26
C ARG A 158 0.85 2.56 23.73
N LEU A 159 1.12 2.40 22.45
CA LEU A 159 2.24 3.03 21.78
C LEU A 159 1.76 4.16 20.88
N THR A 160 2.61 5.16 20.69
CA THR A 160 2.38 6.29 19.79
C THR A 160 3.47 6.33 18.72
N VAL A 161 3.05 6.43 17.46
CA VAL A 161 3.94 6.64 16.31
C VAL A 161 3.78 8.06 15.81
N ALA A 162 4.90 8.78 15.67
CA ALA A 162 4.92 10.14 15.14
C ALA A 162 6.19 10.39 14.33
N LEU A 163 6.06 10.85 13.08
CA LEU A 163 7.18 11.08 12.15
C LEU A 163 8.19 12.11 12.65
N ASP A 164 7.77 13.05 13.47
CA ASP A 164 8.59 14.12 14.03
C ASP A 164 9.41 13.69 15.26
N GLY A 165 9.26 12.43 15.71
CA GLY A 165 9.95 11.89 16.90
C GLY A 165 9.25 12.16 18.22
N SER A 166 8.11 12.88 18.25
CA SER A 166 7.34 13.16 19.46
C SER A 166 6.63 11.94 20.04
N GLY A 167 6.42 10.87 19.24
CA GLY A 167 5.84 9.58 19.66
C GLY A 167 6.86 8.66 20.32
N ASP A 168 6.43 7.47 20.70
CA ASP A 168 7.32 6.41 21.19
C ASP A 168 8.23 5.91 20.09
N PHE A 169 7.70 5.84 18.87
CA PHE A 169 8.35 5.42 17.64
C PHE A 169 8.14 6.44 16.52
N CYS A 170 9.01 6.39 15.52
CA CYS A 170 8.90 7.20 14.30
C CYS A 170 8.25 6.42 13.15
N THR A 171 8.22 5.09 13.23
CA THR A 171 7.71 4.19 12.20
C THR A 171 6.66 3.24 12.77
N VAL A 172 5.71 2.85 11.92
CA VAL A 172 4.68 1.86 12.31
C VAL A 172 5.32 0.49 12.55
N GLN A 173 6.29 0.12 11.70
CA GLN A 173 7.01 -1.16 11.88
C GLN A 173 7.77 -1.20 13.20
N GLY A 174 8.44 -0.11 13.59
CA GLY A 174 9.15 -0.05 14.88
C GLY A 174 8.24 -0.28 16.08
N ALA A 175 7.03 0.30 16.04
CA ALA A 175 6.03 0.06 17.07
C ALA A 175 5.49 -1.38 17.06
N VAL A 176 5.22 -1.94 15.88
CA VAL A 176 4.77 -3.35 15.73
C VAL A 176 5.83 -4.32 16.24
N ASP A 177 7.10 -4.09 15.94
CA ASP A 177 8.21 -4.94 16.38
C ASP A 177 8.31 -4.99 17.93
N GLN A 178 7.91 -3.92 18.60
CA GLN A 178 7.93 -3.81 20.06
C GLN A 178 6.81 -4.61 20.76
N ILE A 179 5.75 -5.00 20.05
CA ILE A 179 4.63 -5.74 20.63
C ILE A 179 5.10 -7.13 21.11
N ASP A 180 4.75 -7.47 22.36
CA ASP A 180 5.03 -8.79 22.92
C ASP A 180 4.30 -9.91 22.14
N PRO A 181 5.01 -10.93 21.64
CA PRO A 181 4.40 -12.04 20.89
C PRO A 181 3.49 -12.94 21.75
N HIS A 182 3.61 -12.92 23.07
CA HIS A 182 2.85 -13.78 23.98
C HIS A 182 1.61 -13.11 24.59
N ARG A 183 1.23 -11.96 24.05
CA ARG A 183 0.11 -11.19 24.58
C ARG A 183 -1.24 -11.87 24.36
N THR A 184 -2.16 -11.62 25.28
CA THR A 184 -3.56 -12.11 25.24
C THR A 184 -4.59 -10.99 25.23
N GLN A 185 -4.12 -9.71 25.28
CA GLN A 185 -4.95 -8.51 25.28
C GLN A 185 -4.51 -7.57 24.16
N PRO A 186 -5.41 -6.72 23.64
CA PRO A 186 -5.08 -5.78 22.57
C PRO A 186 -3.94 -4.82 22.94
N ALA A 187 -3.01 -4.61 21.99
CA ALA A 187 -2.08 -3.49 22.00
C ALA A 187 -2.56 -2.44 21.01
N VAL A 188 -2.72 -1.22 21.47
CA VAL A 188 -3.14 -0.08 20.65
C VAL A 188 -1.92 0.72 20.23
N ILE A 189 -1.73 0.85 18.92
CA ILE A 189 -0.71 1.71 18.32
C ILE A 189 -1.42 2.90 17.68
N THR A 190 -1.34 4.06 18.33
CA THR A 190 -1.87 5.31 17.78
C THR A 190 -0.88 5.93 16.81
N ILE A 191 -1.29 6.17 15.57
CA ILE A 191 -0.46 6.71 14.52
C ILE A 191 -0.89 8.16 14.26
N ARG A 192 0.01 9.10 14.53
CA ARG A 192 -0.22 10.54 14.31
C ARG A 192 -0.33 10.85 12.81
N LYS A 193 -0.92 12.00 12.47
CA LYS A 193 -0.96 12.50 11.10
C LYS A 193 0.43 12.56 10.48
N GLY A 194 0.51 12.14 9.24
CA GLY A 194 1.76 12.10 8.48
C GLY A 194 1.73 11.05 7.37
N ARG A 195 2.71 11.13 6.47
CA ARG A 195 2.89 10.15 5.40
C ARG A 195 4.07 9.23 5.73
N TYR A 196 3.76 8.04 6.20
CA TYR A 196 4.72 6.99 6.58
C TYR A 196 5.09 6.17 5.35
N GLN A 197 6.29 6.38 4.83
CA GLN A 197 6.79 5.70 3.63
C GLN A 197 7.51 4.41 4.02
N GLU A 198 6.75 3.38 4.32
CA GLU A 198 7.30 2.11 4.81
C GLU A 198 6.49 0.88 4.39
N LEU A 199 7.14 -0.28 4.43
CA LEU A 199 6.50 -1.59 4.40
C LEU A 199 6.27 -2.03 5.85
N VAL A 200 5.10 -2.62 6.12
CA VAL A 200 4.74 -3.08 7.48
C VAL A 200 4.43 -4.57 7.46
N ARG A 201 4.99 -5.30 8.43
CA ARG A 201 4.73 -6.74 8.63
C ARG A 201 4.32 -7.00 10.06
N VAL A 202 3.12 -7.59 10.21
CA VAL A 202 2.59 -8.08 11.49
C VAL A 202 2.65 -9.60 11.43
N GLY A 203 3.67 -10.17 12.05
CA GLY A 203 3.94 -11.61 12.03
C GLY A 203 2.86 -12.42 12.77
N ARG A 204 2.82 -13.72 12.51
CA ARG A 204 1.83 -14.65 13.08
C ARG A 204 1.81 -14.66 14.61
N GLU A 205 2.96 -14.42 15.22
CA GLU A 205 3.12 -14.31 16.66
C GLU A 205 2.58 -13.00 17.25
N LYS A 206 2.35 -11.98 16.42
CA LYS A 206 1.88 -10.64 16.83
C LYS A 206 0.34 -10.57 16.79
N ARG A 207 -0.32 -11.28 17.70
CA ARG A 207 -1.78 -11.26 17.82
C ARG A 207 -2.26 -10.01 18.56
N PHE A 208 -3.54 -9.68 18.39
CA PHE A 208 -4.22 -8.58 19.10
C PHE A 208 -3.60 -7.20 18.85
N VAL A 209 -2.99 -6.96 17.69
CA VAL A 209 -2.49 -5.64 17.32
C VAL A 209 -3.64 -4.78 16.80
N HIS A 210 -3.79 -3.59 17.37
CA HIS A 210 -4.78 -2.59 16.94
C HIS A 210 -4.09 -1.32 16.49
N LEU A 211 -4.12 -1.00 15.19
CA LEU A 211 -3.59 0.22 14.61
C LEU A 211 -4.70 1.26 14.48
N VAL A 212 -4.47 2.45 15.04
CA VAL A 212 -5.46 3.55 15.04
C VAL A 212 -4.81 4.80 14.48
N GLY A 213 -5.25 5.24 13.29
CA GLY A 213 -4.84 6.52 12.74
C GLY A 213 -5.52 7.70 13.45
N GLU A 214 -4.81 8.80 13.61
CA GLU A 214 -5.36 10.03 14.16
C GLU A 214 -6.42 10.64 13.23
N ASP A 215 -6.29 10.45 11.92
CA ASP A 215 -7.21 10.97 10.90
C ASP A 215 -7.15 10.10 9.64
N ARG A 216 -8.32 9.70 9.12
CA ARG A 216 -8.42 8.80 7.97
C ARG A 216 -7.63 9.25 6.74
N LYS A 217 -7.67 10.53 6.41
CA LYS A 217 -7.00 11.12 5.25
C LYS A 217 -5.60 11.65 5.58
N GLY A 218 -5.40 12.10 6.81
CA GLY A 218 -4.16 12.71 7.27
C GLY A 218 -3.12 11.70 7.76
N THR A 219 -3.51 10.47 8.12
CA THR A 219 -2.60 9.40 8.52
C THR A 219 -2.46 8.40 7.36
N VAL A 220 -1.34 8.43 6.66
CA VAL A 220 -1.14 7.67 5.42
C VAL A 220 0.08 6.76 5.55
N ILE A 221 -0.10 5.45 5.43
CA ILE A 221 0.99 4.50 5.25
C ILE A 221 1.08 4.19 3.76
N ALA A 222 2.21 4.49 3.11
CA ALA A 222 2.34 4.38 1.68
C ALA A 222 3.72 3.91 1.24
N CYS A 223 3.76 3.00 0.29
CA CYS A 223 5.01 2.53 -0.30
C CYS A 223 4.78 2.01 -1.72
N THR A 224 5.78 2.08 -2.58
CA THR A 224 5.80 1.32 -3.82
C THR A 224 6.24 -0.10 -3.50
N ASN A 225 5.38 -1.07 -3.76
CA ASN A 225 5.73 -2.48 -3.62
C ASN A 225 4.88 -3.32 -4.60
N ASN A 226 5.47 -4.35 -5.20
CA ASN A 226 4.78 -5.15 -6.21
C ASN A 226 5.50 -6.46 -6.47
N ASP A 227 4.92 -7.31 -7.32
CA ASP A 227 5.45 -8.65 -7.62
C ASP A 227 6.81 -8.63 -8.33
N LYS A 228 7.17 -7.55 -9.02
CA LYS A 228 8.50 -7.40 -9.64
C LYS A 228 9.59 -7.08 -8.59
N LEU A 229 9.23 -6.34 -7.55
CA LEU A 229 10.14 -5.98 -6.46
C LEU A 229 10.28 -7.12 -5.44
N ASN A 230 9.15 -7.62 -4.96
CA ASN A 230 9.07 -8.63 -3.92
C ASN A 230 8.05 -9.71 -4.35
N PRO A 231 8.47 -10.70 -5.15
CA PRO A 231 7.58 -11.74 -5.64
C PRO A 231 6.86 -12.50 -4.54
N GLY A 232 5.59 -12.81 -4.79
CA GLY A 232 4.74 -13.53 -3.85
C GLY A 232 3.75 -12.64 -3.11
N TRP A 233 2.50 -13.08 -3.05
CA TRP A 233 1.36 -12.30 -2.57
C TRP A 233 1.52 -11.71 -1.15
N MET A 234 2.25 -12.37 -0.25
CA MET A 234 2.54 -11.86 1.09
C MET A 234 3.65 -10.79 1.08
N HIS A 235 4.60 -10.92 0.15
CA HIS A 235 5.79 -10.06 0.11
C HIS A 235 5.53 -8.74 -0.63
N ARG A 236 4.68 -8.74 -1.64
CA ARG A 236 4.42 -7.59 -2.53
C ARG A 236 3.42 -6.58 -1.98
N ALA A 237 2.73 -6.88 -0.87
CA ALA A 237 1.84 -5.95 -0.20
C ALA A 237 2.60 -4.82 0.54
N VAL A 238 2.01 -3.65 0.68
CA VAL A 238 2.53 -2.61 1.58
C VAL A 238 2.43 -3.07 3.02
N MET A 239 1.28 -3.61 3.42
CA MET A 239 1.10 -4.21 4.73
C MET A 239 0.77 -5.70 4.61
N GLY A 240 1.56 -6.56 5.25
CA GLY A 240 1.29 -7.99 5.40
C GLY A 240 0.94 -8.33 6.83
N VAL A 241 -0.19 -9.02 7.04
CA VAL A 241 -0.71 -9.38 8.36
C VAL A 241 -0.96 -10.88 8.43
N GLU A 242 -0.33 -11.53 9.39
CA GLU A 242 -0.55 -12.94 9.73
C GLU A 242 -1.00 -13.15 11.19
N GLY A 243 -0.94 -12.10 12.02
CA GLY A 243 -1.37 -12.15 13.41
C GLY A 243 -2.89 -12.10 13.53
N ASP A 244 -3.48 -13.10 14.16
CA ASP A 244 -4.92 -13.17 14.45
C ASP A 244 -5.40 -12.02 15.34
N ASP A 245 -6.71 -11.77 15.31
CA ASP A 245 -7.36 -10.72 16.13
C ASP A 245 -6.80 -9.31 15.82
N PHE A 246 -6.27 -9.11 14.62
CA PHE A 246 -5.77 -7.82 14.13
C PHE A 246 -6.91 -6.86 13.85
N SER A 247 -6.72 -5.60 14.20
CA SER A 247 -7.66 -4.55 13.81
C SER A 247 -6.93 -3.28 13.37
N MET A 248 -7.55 -2.56 12.44
CA MET A 248 -7.01 -1.31 11.92
C MET A 248 -8.13 -0.35 11.59
N GLU A 249 -7.98 0.91 12.02
CA GLU A 249 -9.00 1.91 11.75
C GLU A 249 -8.44 3.33 11.56
N ASN A 250 -9.23 4.14 10.84
CA ASN A 250 -9.07 5.58 10.75
C ASN A 250 -7.75 6.04 10.10
N LEU A 251 -7.28 5.34 9.06
CA LEU A 251 -6.09 5.72 8.28
C LEU A 251 -6.21 5.32 6.81
N THR A 252 -5.31 5.81 5.98
CA THR A 252 -5.14 5.43 4.57
C THR A 252 -3.96 4.48 4.42
N LEU A 253 -4.16 3.38 3.70
CA LEU A 253 -3.12 2.46 3.28
C LEU A 253 -3.01 2.46 1.75
N GLN A 254 -1.85 2.88 1.23
CA GLN A 254 -1.65 3.10 -0.20
C GLN A 254 -0.47 2.33 -0.75
N ASN A 255 -0.68 1.52 -1.78
CA ASN A 255 0.39 1.04 -2.63
C ASN A 255 0.55 2.00 -3.82
N THR A 256 1.73 2.60 -3.95
CA THR A 256 1.99 3.62 -4.97
C THR A 256 2.55 3.05 -6.28
N THR A 257 2.45 1.74 -6.49
CA THR A 257 2.77 1.13 -7.78
C THR A 257 1.86 1.72 -8.86
N PRO A 258 2.42 2.22 -9.97
CA PRO A 258 1.62 2.86 -11.01
C PRO A 258 0.73 1.85 -11.74
N TYR A 259 -0.31 2.37 -12.38
CA TYR A 259 -1.19 1.60 -13.27
C TYR A 259 -0.38 0.76 -14.26
N LYS A 260 -0.76 -0.51 -14.46
CA LYS A 260 -0.02 -1.52 -15.25
C LYS A 260 1.41 -1.82 -14.76
N GLY A 261 1.75 -1.43 -13.55
CA GLY A 261 3.06 -1.72 -12.98
C GLY A 261 3.27 -3.20 -12.68
N SER A 262 2.42 -3.81 -11.92
CA SER A 262 2.30 -5.22 -11.56
C SER A 262 1.25 -5.38 -10.46
N GLN A 263 1.00 -6.62 -9.98
CA GLN A 263 0.20 -6.89 -8.79
C GLN A 263 0.81 -6.16 -7.57
N ALA A 264 -0.03 -5.46 -6.81
CA ALA A 264 0.44 -4.49 -5.82
C ALA A 264 -0.59 -4.29 -4.70
N GLU A 265 -0.66 -5.22 -3.78
CA GLU A 265 -1.62 -5.12 -2.68
C GLU A 265 -1.32 -3.93 -1.76
N ALA A 266 -2.34 -3.19 -1.37
CA ALA A 266 -2.26 -2.30 -0.22
C ALA A 266 -2.12 -3.14 1.06
N ILE A 267 -3.00 -4.14 1.24
CA ILE A 267 -2.92 -5.09 2.34
C ILE A 267 -3.00 -6.54 1.85
N CYS A 268 -2.19 -7.40 2.45
CA CYS A 268 -2.36 -8.84 2.44
C CYS A 268 -2.66 -9.33 3.84
N LEU A 269 -3.83 -9.95 4.03
CA LEU A 269 -4.32 -10.39 5.31
C LEU A 269 -4.52 -11.91 5.28
N ASN A 270 -3.70 -12.64 6.03
CA ASN A 270 -3.73 -14.10 6.20
C ASN A 270 -3.88 -14.44 7.68
N ALA A 271 -4.92 -13.88 8.30
CA ALA A 271 -5.20 -13.97 9.72
C ALA A 271 -6.69 -14.04 10.00
N GLU A 272 -7.07 -14.59 11.13
CA GLU A 272 -8.47 -14.80 11.50
C GLU A 272 -8.98 -13.70 12.44
N ARG A 273 -10.30 -13.46 12.42
CA ARG A 273 -11.03 -12.54 13.31
C ARG A 273 -10.56 -11.09 13.20
N CYS A 274 -10.18 -10.69 11.98
CA CYS A 274 -9.68 -9.35 11.72
C CYS A 274 -10.80 -8.32 11.51
N LYS A 275 -10.50 -7.05 11.79
CA LYS A 275 -11.43 -5.93 11.61
C LYS A 275 -10.75 -4.75 10.96
N LEU A 276 -11.31 -4.25 9.86
CA LEU A 276 -10.86 -3.06 9.16
C LEU A 276 -12.03 -2.07 9.10
N ARG A 277 -11.85 -0.89 9.65
CA ARG A 277 -12.95 0.08 9.77
C ARG A 277 -12.52 1.48 9.42
N ASN A 278 -13.37 2.22 8.71
CA ASN A 278 -13.13 3.63 8.36
C ASN A 278 -11.76 3.87 7.71
N MET A 279 -11.41 3.02 6.72
CA MET A 279 -10.12 3.01 6.05
C MET A 279 -10.26 3.49 4.61
N ASP A 280 -9.15 4.02 4.06
CA ASP A 280 -8.95 4.09 2.61
C ASP A 280 -7.89 3.06 2.20
N PHE A 281 -8.24 2.19 1.26
CA PHE A 281 -7.32 1.26 0.61
C PHE A 281 -7.14 1.70 -0.84
N ILE A 282 -5.91 2.11 -1.18
CA ILE A 282 -5.59 2.71 -2.47
C ILE A 282 -4.52 1.89 -3.17
N SER A 283 -4.86 1.32 -4.30
CA SER A 283 -3.93 0.67 -5.22
C SER A 283 -4.56 0.56 -6.62
N THR A 284 -3.95 -0.24 -7.48
CA THR A 284 -4.45 -0.56 -8.82
C THR A 284 -4.85 -2.03 -8.89
N GLN A 285 -3.95 -2.93 -9.23
CA GLN A 285 -4.25 -4.36 -9.29
C GLN A 285 -4.06 -5.03 -7.93
N ASP A 286 -5.00 -5.92 -7.55
CA ASP A 286 -4.92 -6.78 -6.37
C ASP A 286 -4.97 -6.03 -5.01
N THR A 287 -5.62 -4.89 -4.89
CA THR A 287 -5.57 -3.98 -3.72
C THR A 287 -5.72 -4.68 -2.37
N LEU A 288 -6.70 -5.57 -2.21
CA LEU A 288 -6.94 -6.35 -0.99
C LEU A 288 -6.75 -7.84 -1.28
N HIS A 289 -5.78 -8.47 -0.62
CA HIS A 289 -5.69 -9.93 -0.54
C HIS A 289 -6.18 -10.42 0.82
N LEU A 290 -7.25 -11.22 0.84
CA LEU A 290 -7.92 -11.67 2.05
C LEU A 290 -7.99 -13.20 2.09
N SER A 291 -7.18 -13.84 2.93
CA SER A 291 -7.09 -15.30 3.05
C SER A 291 -7.55 -15.88 4.38
N GLY A 292 -7.75 -15.03 5.39
CA GLY A 292 -8.34 -15.39 6.68
C GLY A 292 -9.81 -15.02 6.78
N SER A 293 -10.22 -14.54 7.94
CA SER A 293 -11.57 -14.02 8.19
C SER A 293 -11.53 -12.55 8.59
N VAL A 294 -12.31 -11.70 7.91
CA VAL A 294 -12.23 -10.25 8.12
C VAL A 294 -13.59 -9.57 7.95
N HIS A 295 -13.89 -8.64 8.87
CA HIS A 295 -14.98 -7.67 8.74
C HIS A 295 -14.41 -6.34 8.26
N VAL A 296 -14.90 -5.85 7.12
CA VAL A 296 -14.49 -4.58 6.50
C VAL A 296 -15.69 -3.65 6.49
N ALA A 297 -15.66 -2.57 7.26
CA ALA A 297 -16.80 -1.68 7.43
C ALA A 297 -16.43 -0.21 7.19
N ASP A 298 -17.33 0.52 6.53
CA ASP A 298 -17.22 1.97 6.31
C ASP A 298 -15.94 2.38 5.56
N CYS A 299 -15.40 1.50 4.69
CA CYS A 299 -14.13 1.68 3.97
C CYS A 299 -14.33 2.17 2.54
N TYR A 300 -13.34 2.90 2.04
CA TYR A 300 -13.15 3.20 0.64
C TYR A 300 -12.06 2.29 0.07
N ILE A 301 -12.34 1.63 -1.04
CA ILE A 301 -11.46 0.65 -1.67
C ILE A 301 -11.39 0.96 -3.15
N GLU A 302 -10.23 1.29 -3.68
CA GLU A 302 -10.04 1.52 -5.11
C GLU A 302 -9.07 0.55 -5.75
N GLY A 303 -9.29 0.27 -7.02
CA GLY A 303 -8.46 -0.59 -7.84
C GLY A 303 -9.00 -0.75 -9.25
N ASP A 304 -8.43 -1.70 -10.00
CA ASP A 304 -8.86 -2.01 -11.37
C ASP A 304 -9.08 -3.51 -11.60
N VAL A 305 -8.07 -4.34 -11.44
CA VAL A 305 -8.15 -5.77 -11.72
C VAL A 305 -8.05 -6.56 -10.42
N ASP A 306 -9.08 -7.38 -10.13
CA ASP A 306 -9.13 -8.29 -8.98
C ASP A 306 -8.82 -7.57 -7.65
N TYR A 307 -9.27 -6.32 -7.51
CA TYR A 307 -8.83 -5.50 -6.40
C TYR A 307 -9.40 -5.91 -5.03
N VAL A 308 -10.29 -6.91 -5.01
CA VAL A 308 -10.65 -7.69 -3.82
C VAL A 308 -10.49 -9.17 -4.16
N TRP A 309 -9.48 -9.84 -3.63
CA TRP A 309 -9.22 -11.22 -3.98
C TRP A 309 -8.69 -12.05 -2.79
N GLY A 310 -8.64 -13.37 -2.95
CA GLY A 310 -8.05 -14.29 -1.99
C GLY A 310 -8.89 -15.53 -1.70
N TYR A 311 -8.58 -16.22 -0.61
CA TYR A 311 -9.06 -17.56 -0.30
C TYR A 311 -9.95 -17.64 0.95
N GLY A 312 -10.11 -16.50 1.65
CA GLY A 312 -10.75 -16.41 2.95
C GLY A 312 -12.25 -16.16 2.94
N SER A 313 -12.77 -15.73 4.08
CA SER A 313 -14.12 -15.21 4.26
C SER A 313 -14.07 -13.74 4.63
N ALA A 314 -14.78 -12.89 3.90
CA ALA A 314 -14.82 -11.47 4.16
C ALA A 314 -16.24 -10.93 4.11
N PHE A 315 -16.56 -10.07 5.06
CA PHE A 315 -17.84 -9.39 5.12
C PHE A 315 -17.61 -7.88 4.99
N PHE A 316 -18.08 -7.33 3.88
CA PHE A 316 -17.99 -5.90 3.58
C PHE A 316 -19.31 -5.22 3.89
N GLU A 317 -19.28 -4.19 4.69
CA GLU A 317 -20.47 -3.46 5.11
C GLU A 317 -20.32 -1.96 4.89
N ARG A 318 -21.24 -1.34 4.15
CA ARG A 318 -21.25 0.10 3.85
C ARG A 318 -19.94 0.62 3.25
N CYS A 319 -19.28 -0.19 2.43
CA CYS A 319 -18.04 0.18 1.76
C CYS A 319 -18.32 0.83 0.39
N GLU A 320 -17.43 1.70 -0.04
CA GLU A 320 -17.36 2.14 -1.43
C GLU A 320 -16.24 1.37 -2.15
N LEU A 321 -16.61 0.67 -3.23
CA LEU A 321 -15.69 -0.03 -4.12
C LEU A 321 -15.60 0.80 -5.41
N ARG A 322 -14.44 1.39 -5.67
CA ARG A 322 -14.24 2.28 -6.81
C ARG A 322 -13.31 1.67 -7.85
N SER A 323 -13.87 1.36 -9.01
CA SER A 323 -13.09 0.91 -10.15
C SER A 323 -12.44 2.09 -10.85
N MET A 324 -11.10 2.11 -10.96
CA MET A 324 -10.35 3.23 -11.55
C MET A 324 -10.13 3.06 -13.05
N HIS A 325 -10.12 1.81 -13.53
CA HIS A 325 -10.02 1.42 -14.94
C HIS A 325 -10.94 0.24 -15.21
N ASP A 326 -11.05 -0.18 -16.47
CA ASP A 326 -11.77 -1.40 -16.86
C ASP A 326 -11.12 -2.63 -16.21
N GLY A 327 -11.96 -3.51 -15.60
CA GLY A 327 -11.42 -4.68 -14.91
C GLY A 327 -12.45 -5.51 -14.16
N TYR A 328 -12.07 -5.96 -12.98
CA TYR A 328 -12.83 -6.88 -12.15
C TYR A 328 -12.74 -6.48 -10.69
N ILE A 329 -13.90 -6.44 -10.01
CA ILE A 329 -13.94 -6.07 -8.60
C ILE A 329 -13.40 -7.23 -7.76
N VAL A 330 -13.98 -8.44 -7.94
CA VAL A 330 -13.70 -9.57 -7.07
C VAL A 330 -13.10 -10.76 -7.83
N GLN A 331 -12.10 -11.40 -7.24
CA GLN A 331 -11.65 -12.73 -7.58
C GLN A 331 -11.58 -13.61 -6.33
N SER A 332 -12.71 -14.20 -5.96
CA SER A 332 -12.80 -15.11 -4.83
C SER A 332 -12.30 -16.50 -5.23
N ARG A 333 -11.40 -17.07 -4.44
CA ARG A 333 -10.79 -18.39 -4.66
C ARG A 333 -11.07 -19.32 -3.49
N ASN A 334 -12.27 -19.24 -2.94
CA ASN A 334 -12.62 -19.96 -1.73
C ASN A 334 -12.57 -21.48 -1.92
N PRO A 335 -11.99 -22.23 -0.98
CA PRO A 335 -12.15 -23.67 -0.92
C PRO A 335 -13.59 -24.02 -0.51
N PRO A 336 -14.03 -25.28 -0.75
CA PRO A 336 -15.30 -25.77 -0.25
C PRO A 336 -15.48 -25.53 1.25
N GLY A 337 -16.69 -25.15 1.67
CA GLY A 337 -17.02 -24.89 3.08
C GLY A 337 -16.70 -23.49 3.61
N LYS A 338 -15.98 -22.66 2.88
CA LYS A 338 -15.77 -21.23 3.24
C LYS A 338 -16.94 -20.37 2.77
N ALA A 339 -17.26 -19.37 3.55
CA ALA A 339 -18.38 -18.46 3.25
C ALA A 339 -18.11 -17.51 2.08
N GLY A 340 -16.85 -17.24 1.74
CA GLY A 340 -16.47 -16.34 0.67
C GLY A 340 -16.67 -14.86 1.01
N TYR A 341 -17.01 -14.05 -0.01
CA TYR A 341 -17.07 -12.60 0.12
C TYR A 341 -18.51 -12.11 0.00
N VAL A 342 -19.00 -11.47 1.04
CA VAL A 342 -20.34 -10.87 1.10
C VAL A 342 -20.23 -9.36 1.21
N PHE A 343 -20.91 -8.65 0.31
CA PHE A 343 -20.99 -7.19 0.27
C PHE A 343 -22.42 -6.76 0.63
N LEU A 344 -22.57 -6.08 1.76
CA LEU A 344 -23.85 -5.60 2.27
C LEU A 344 -23.87 -4.06 2.24
N ASN A 345 -24.91 -3.48 1.63
CA ASN A 345 -25.12 -2.03 1.56
C ASN A 345 -23.91 -1.26 1.00
N CYS A 346 -23.16 -1.87 0.10
CA CYS A 346 -21.97 -1.27 -0.52
C CYS A 346 -22.33 -0.44 -1.77
N LYS A 347 -21.44 0.48 -2.14
CA LYS A 347 -21.54 1.30 -3.35
C LYS A 347 -20.43 0.91 -4.32
N LEU A 348 -20.82 0.61 -5.56
CA LEU A 348 -19.91 0.32 -6.64
C LEU A 348 -19.84 1.55 -7.56
N THR A 349 -18.72 2.27 -7.52
CA THR A 349 -18.50 3.52 -8.24
C THR A 349 -17.38 3.39 -9.27
N ALA A 350 -17.24 4.39 -10.14
CA ALA A 350 -16.24 4.36 -11.20
C ALA A 350 -15.40 5.64 -11.23
N GLY A 351 -14.14 5.49 -11.58
CA GLY A 351 -13.26 6.57 -12.00
C GLY A 351 -13.58 7.03 -13.43
N PRO A 352 -13.03 8.16 -13.86
CA PRO A 352 -13.35 8.75 -15.18
C PRO A 352 -12.89 7.87 -16.35
N GLU A 353 -11.93 6.99 -16.15
CA GLU A 353 -11.39 6.11 -17.19
C GLU A 353 -12.03 4.72 -17.21
N THR A 354 -12.99 4.46 -16.31
CA THR A 354 -13.68 3.17 -16.23
C THR A 354 -14.93 3.16 -17.08
N LYS A 355 -14.99 2.31 -18.06
CA LYS A 355 -16.16 2.05 -18.90
C LYS A 355 -16.90 0.79 -18.46
N ARG A 356 -16.15 -0.22 -17.99
CA ARG A 356 -16.70 -1.51 -17.60
C ARG A 356 -15.89 -2.17 -16.50
N SER A 357 -16.56 -2.57 -15.42
CA SER A 357 -15.99 -3.37 -14.36
C SER A 357 -16.97 -4.50 -14.00
N TRP A 358 -16.49 -5.74 -14.03
CA TRP A 358 -17.27 -6.92 -13.68
C TRP A 358 -17.37 -7.06 -12.16
N LEU A 359 -18.51 -7.51 -11.65
CA LEU A 359 -18.71 -7.80 -10.23
C LEU A 359 -17.69 -8.81 -9.70
N ALA A 360 -17.50 -9.89 -10.45
CA ALA A 360 -16.42 -10.86 -10.20
C ALA A 360 -16.05 -11.60 -11.47
N ARG A 361 -14.84 -12.18 -11.45
CA ARG A 361 -14.43 -13.20 -12.42
C ARG A 361 -13.93 -14.45 -11.72
N ILE A 362 -14.11 -15.64 -12.36
CA ILE A 362 -13.60 -16.91 -11.85
C ILE A 362 -13.34 -17.93 -12.95
N GLU A 363 -12.30 -18.72 -12.75
CA GLU A 363 -12.00 -19.96 -13.48
C GLU A 363 -12.66 -21.12 -12.73
N ARG A 364 -13.84 -21.59 -13.19
CA ARG A 364 -14.69 -22.55 -12.45
C ARG A 364 -14.03 -23.90 -12.22
N GLU A 365 -13.24 -24.39 -13.15
CA GLU A 365 -12.48 -25.64 -12.99
C GLU A 365 -11.50 -25.57 -11.81
N ARG A 366 -10.86 -24.44 -11.68
CA ARG A 366 -9.82 -24.23 -10.67
C ARG A 366 -10.38 -23.87 -9.30
N PHE A 367 -11.51 -23.13 -9.28
CA PHE A 367 -12.13 -22.63 -8.05
C PHE A 367 -13.65 -22.88 -8.06
N PRO A 368 -14.09 -24.15 -8.05
CA PRO A 368 -15.49 -24.51 -8.23
C PRO A 368 -16.40 -24.11 -7.07
N ALA A 369 -15.84 -23.81 -5.89
CA ALA A 369 -16.57 -23.45 -4.69
C ALA A 369 -16.57 -21.94 -4.37
N SER A 370 -16.07 -21.12 -5.30
CA SER A 370 -16.02 -19.66 -5.09
C SER A 370 -17.38 -19.08 -4.73
N HIS A 371 -17.39 -18.16 -3.78
CA HIS A 371 -18.60 -17.50 -3.32
C HIS A 371 -18.42 -15.98 -3.27
N VAL A 372 -19.32 -15.25 -3.93
CA VAL A 372 -19.44 -13.80 -3.88
C VAL A 372 -20.92 -13.43 -3.85
N ALA A 373 -21.34 -12.62 -2.88
CA ALA A 373 -22.71 -12.12 -2.80
C ALA A 373 -22.73 -10.58 -2.68
N PHE A 374 -23.56 -9.91 -3.50
CA PHE A 374 -23.88 -8.50 -3.37
C PHE A 374 -25.33 -8.34 -2.90
N ILE A 375 -25.52 -7.76 -1.71
CA ILE A 375 -26.84 -7.63 -1.06
C ILE A 375 -27.09 -6.14 -0.79
N HIS A 376 -28.21 -5.62 -1.31
CA HIS A 376 -28.62 -4.22 -1.20
C HIS A 376 -27.51 -3.22 -1.63
N CYS A 377 -26.76 -3.56 -2.67
CA CYS A 377 -25.67 -2.72 -3.18
C CYS A 377 -26.17 -1.70 -4.23
N GLN A 378 -25.61 -0.50 -4.21
CA GLN A 378 -25.77 0.48 -5.27
C GLN A 378 -24.69 0.26 -6.34
N MET A 379 -25.09 0.12 -7.59
CA MET A 379 -24.18 -0.19 -8.69
C MET A 379 -24.25 0.89 -9.76
N GLY A 380 -23.09 1.48 -10.10
CA GLY A 380 -22.98 2.45 -11.19
C GLY A 380 -23.13 1.80 -12.56
N PRO A 381 -23.32 2.61 -13.62
CA PRO A 381 -23.57 2.13 -14.99
C PRO A 381 -22.35 1.44 -15.64
N HIS A 382 -21.19 1.46 -15.01
CA HIS A 382 -19.99 0.73 -15.43
C HIS A 382 -20.08 -0.78 -15.17
N ILE A 383 -21.06 -1.24 -14.36
CA ILE A 383 -21.32 -2.66 -14.17
C ILE A 383 -22.11 -3.17 -15.38
N PRO A 384 -21.56 -4.10 -16.18
CA PRO A 384 -22.24 -4.61 -17.35
C PRO A 384 -23.52 -5.39 -17.00
N ALA A 385 -24.49 -5.44 -17.91
CA ALA A 385 -25.76 -6.12 -17.68
C ALA A 385 -25.59 -7.61 -17.31
N ALA A 386 -24.63 -8.31 -17.90
CA ALA A 386 -24.28 -9.69 -17.53
C ALA A 386 -23.69 -9.85 -16.12
N GLY A 387 -23.19 -8.77 -15.50
CA GLY A 387 -22.68 -8.67 -14.14
C GLY A 387 -21.38 -9.41 -13.86
N TRP A 388 -21.28 -10.65 -14.27
CA TRP A 388 -20.23 -11.59 -13.86
C TRP A 388 -19.48 -12.16 -15.06
N GLN A 389 -18.22 -12.53 -14.87
CA GLN A 389 -17.43 -13.21 -15.88
C GLN A 389 -16.91 -14.55 -15.35
N MET A 390 -17.28 -15.64 -16.04
CA MET A 390 -16.87 -16.97 -15.67
C MET A 390 -16.31 -17.72 -16.88
N THR A 391 -15.32 -18.56 -16.64
CA THR A 391 -14.75 -19.48 -17.63
C THR A 391 -14.80 -20.92 -17.13
N GLY A 392 -14.78 -21.89 -18.05
CA GLY A 392 -14.90 -23.31 -17.72
C GLY A 392 -16.34 -23.81 -17.59
N PRO A 393 -16.55 -25.14 -17.39
CA PRO A 393 -17.85 -25.76 -17.25
C PRO A 393 -18.60 -25.29 -15.98
N ASP A 394 -19.91 -25.47 -15.96
CA ASP A 394 -20.73 -25.12 -14.79
C ASP A 394 -20.35 -25.96 -13.57
N SER A 395 -20.38 -25.32 -12.41
CA SER A 395 -20.11 -25.93 -11.12
C SER A 395 -21.31 -25.74 -10.20
N PRO A 396 -21.89 -26.81 -9.65
CA PRO A 396 -23.03 -26.72 -8.75
C PRO A 396 -22.68 -26.11 -7.38
N THR A 397 -21.39 -25.99 -7.07
CA THR A 397 -20.90 -25.43 -5.80
C THR A 397 -20.51 -23.96 -5.90
N LEU A 398 -20.48 -23.40 -7.12
CA LEU A 398 -20.24 -21.98 -7.33
C LEU A 398 -21.43 -21.15 -6.86
N ARG A 399 -21.16 -20.09 -6.11
CA ARG A 399 -22.20 -19.20 -5.56
C ARG A 399 -21.88 -17.76 -5.93
N PHE A 400 -22.41 -17.31 -7.06
CA PHE A 400 -22.40 -15.90 -7.45
C PHE A 400 -23.82 -15.38 -7.30
N GLU A 401 -24.04 -14.55 -6.28
CA GLU A 401 -25.36 -14.28 -5.73
C GLU A 401 -25.62 -12.77 -5.63
N GLU A 402 -26.85 -12.36 -5.82
CA GLU A 402 -27.24 -10.95 -5.80
C GLU A 402 -28.66 -10.81 -5.22
N PHE A 403 -28.91 -9.72 -4.47
CA PHE A 403 -30.25 -9.40 -3.96
C PHE A 403 -30.41 -7.88 -3.75
N GLY A 404 -31.52 -7.34 -4.23
CA GLY A 404 -31.92 -5.96 -3.95
C GLY A 404 -30.95 -4.88 -4.46
N SER A 405 -30.24 -5.14 -5.55
CA SER A 405 -29.33 -4.18 -6.17
C SER A 405 -30.08 -3.01 -6.77
N THR A 406 -29.55 -1.80 -6.62
CA THR A 406 -30.11 -0.55 -7.13
C THR A 406 -29.10 0.23 -7.98
N ASP A 407 -29.59 1.14 -8.79
CA ASP A 407 -28.78 2.17 -9.42
C ASP A 407 -28.36 3.25 -8.39
N PRO A 408 -27.48 4.20 -8.74
CA PRO A 408 -27.08 5.28 -7.83
C PRO A 408 -28.23 6.20 -7.37
N ALA A 409 -29.36 6.20 -8.07
CA ALA A 409 -30.57 6.95 -7.67
C ALA A 409 -31.50 6.14 -6.73
N GLY A 410 -31.14 4.87 -6.43
CA GLY A 410 -31.90 4.00 -5.58
C GLY A 410 -33.03 3.23 -6.28
N LYS A 411 -33.12 3.31 -7.63
CA LYS A 411 -34.07 2.54 -8.41
C LYS A 411 -33.59 1.09 -8.54
N PRO A 412 -34.46 0.07 -8.37
CA PRO A 412 -34.10 -1.33 -8.59
C PRO A 412 -33.47 -1.54 -9.97
N LEU A 413 -32.35 -2.26 -10.02
CA LEU A 413 -31.70 -2.66 -11.26
C LEU A 413 -32.49 -3.76 -11.95
N ASP A 414 -32.53 -3.70 -13.29
CA ASP A 414 -32.94 -4.85 -14.11
C ASP A 414 -31.75 -5.83 -14.16
N VAL A 415 -31.95 -6.98 -13.51
CA VAL A 415 -30.94 -8.06 -13.43
C VAL A 415 -31.27 -9.24 -14.33
N SER A 416 -32.24 -9.08 -15.25
CA SER A 416 -32.70 -10.16 -16.16
C SER A 416 -31.61 -10.65 -17.13
N GLU A 417 -30.65 -9.77 -17.45
CA GLU A 417 -29.52 -10.10 -18.33
C GLU A 417 -28.29 -10.64 -17.58
N ARG A 418 -28.38 -10.88 -16.26
CA ARG A 418 -27.27 -11.54 -15.53
C ARG A 418 -27.01 -12.93 -16.14
N ILE A 419 -25.76 -13.35 -16.13
CA ILE A 419 -25.43 -14.70 -16.64
C ILE A 419 -26.24 -15.77 -15.90
N SER A 420 -26.63 -16.82 -16.60
CA SER A 420 -27.55 -17.85 -16.09
C SER A 420 -27.05 -18.62 -14.87
N SER A 421 -25.75 -18.71 -14.65
CA SER A 421 -25.15 -19.34 -13.47
C SER A 421 -25.08 -18.42 -12.24
N ALA A 422 -25.40 -17.13 -12.36
CA ALA A 422 -25.58 -16.24 -11.21
C ALA A 422 -27.00 -16.40 -10.64
N LYS A 423 -27.13 -16.37 -9.32
CA LYS A 423 -28.38 -16.59 -8.62
C LYS A 423 -28.92 -15.30 -8.00
N GLN A 424 -30.19 -15.01 -8.24
CA GLN A 424 -30.93 -14.04 -7.44
C GLN A 424 -31.38 -14.71 -6.15
N LEU A 425 -30.98 -14.18 -4.99
CA LEU A 425 -31.34 -14.72 -3.69
C LEU A 425 -32.82 -14.46 -3.38
N SER A 426 -33.44 -15.36 -2.57
CA SER A 426 -34.66 -15.03 -1.88
C SER A 426 -34.38 -14.03 -0.74
N GLU A 427 -35.40 -13.31 -0.29
CA GLU A 427 -35.31 -12.42 0.87
C GLU A 427 -34.79 -13.17 2.13
N LYS A 428 -35.26 -14.40 2.34
CA LYS A 428 -34.79 -15.27 3.43
C LYS A 428 -33.30 -15.59 3.33
N ASP A 429 -32.81 -15.95 2.13
CA ASP A 429 -31.43 -16.31 1.92
C ASP A 429 -30.52 -15.06 2.04
N ALA A 430 -30.97 -13.91 1.51
CA ALA A 430 -30.28 -12.65 1.65
C ALA A 430 -30.17 -12.21 3.12
N ALA A 431 -31.26 -12.31 3.89
CA ALA A 431 -31.24 -12.03 5.32
C ALA A 431 -30.28 -12.96 6.09
N ALA A 432 -30.24 -14.25 5.73
CA ALA A 432 -29.29 -15.20 6.34
C ALA A 432 -27.83 -14.87 6.06
N GLN A 433 -27.52 -14.31 4.88
CA GLN A 433 -26.18 -13.89 4.49
C GLN A 433 -25.81 -12.46 4.93
N SER A 434 -26.75 -11.69 5.44
CA SER A 434 -26.53 -10.33 5.96
C SER A 434 -25.99 -10.28 7.40
N ASP A 435 -25.73 -11.45 8.01
CA ASP A 435 -25.19 -11.57 9.36
C ASP A 435 -23.68 -11.83 9.33
N ALA A 436 -22.89 -10.79 9.59
CA ALA A 436 -21.42 -10.87 9.61
C ALA A 436 -20.91 -11.99 10.55
N THR A 437 -21.56 -12.18 11.70
CA THR A 437 -21.15 -13.19 12.68
C THR A 437 -21.26 -14.60 12.09
N LYS A 438 -22.35 -14.89 11.40
CA LYS A 438 -22.55 -16.19 10.74
C LYS A 438 -21.54 -16.41 9.61
N ILE A 439 -21.35 -15.40 8.75
CA ILE A 439 -20.43 -15.49 7.61
C ILE A 439 -18.98 -15.71 8.08
N LEU A 440 -18.56 -15.02 9.11
CA LEU A 440 -17.19 -15.09 9.61
C LEU A 440 -16.95 -16.27 10.57
N SER A 441 -17.95 -16.79 11.25
CA SER A 441 -17.81 -17.96 12.15
C SER A 441 -17.56 -19.27 11.40
N THR A 442 -18.04 -19.42 10.16
CA THR A 442 -17.77 -20.59 9.32
C THR A 442 -16.30 -20.69 8.89
N ALA A 443 -15.51 -19.63 9.05
CA ALA A 443 -14.10 -19.62 8.72
C ALA A 443 -13.21 -20.43 9.68
N GLY A 444 -13.65 -20.66 10.92
CA GLY A 444 -12.87 -21.30 11.99
C GLY A 444 -13.10 -22.80 12.18
N GLN A 445 -14.00 -23.44 11.44
CA GLN A 445 -14.16 -24.89 11.49
C GLN A 445 -13.14 -25.56 10.57
N LYS A 446 -12.05 -26.02 11.18
CA LYS A 446 -11.04 -26.90 10.55
C LYS A 446 -11.50 -28.35 10.68
#